data_6059433f71459f4a18f7ecf2546c1b2d
#
_entry.id   6059433f71459f4a18f7ecf2546c1b2d
#
_cell.length_a   1.000
_cell.length_b   1.000
_cell.length_c   1.000
_cell.angle_alpha   90.00
_cell.angle_beta   90.00
_cell.angle_gamma   90.00
#
_symmetry.space_group_name_H-M   'P 1'
#
loop_
_entity.id
_entity.type
_entity.pdbx_description
1 polymer ?
#
loop_
_entity_poly.entity_id
_entity_poly.type
_entity_poly.pdbx_seq_one_letter_code
_entity_poly.pdbx_strand_id
1 'polypeptide(L)'
;MIENKKILLSGVKPTGRPHIGNYFGAMRQLVELSQKGDYRSFIFVADYHALNSVQNADEMRKQIRELVIAYLAIGLDPKKVVLFKQSDVPAHTELAWIFDTITTMPYLKRAHAYKDAEAKNTEISVGTFNYPMLMAADILLYDAAIVPVGQDQKQHIEYARDTAEKFNRIFGDTFILPEPYIMPDVAIVPGVDGQKMSKSYDNVIPLFASPEELVKRVMSIVTDSTGARPENVYQIHRLLKSESELETLYAENNGNYKILKESLIEDMEKFIAPFREKYLELQNNKSIVEEVLEAGKKEACEISEMKMGKVRKAIGVSL
;
A
#
# COMPACT_ATOMS: atom_id res chain seq x y z
N MET A 1 4.57 -18.95 21.66
CA MET A 1 3.21 -18.37 21.90
C MET A 1 2.80 -17.47 20.75
N ILE A 2 2.85 -17.97 19.48
CA ILE A 2 2.42 -17.22 18.27
C ILE A 2 1.07 -17.74 17.75
N GLU A 3 0.59 -18.88 18.25
CA GLU A 3 -0.51 -19.65 17.67
C GLU A 3 -1.93 -19.05 17.79
N ASN A 4 -2.14 -17.92 18.47
CA ASN A 4 -3.50 -17.42 18.71
C ASN A 4 -3.72 -15.92 18.37
N LYS A 5 -2.80 -15.28 17.64
CA LYS A 5 -2.97 -13.87 17.27
C LYS A 5 -3.89 -13.74 16.04
N LYS A 6 -4.76 -12.73 16.06
CA LYS A 6 -5.57 -12.34 14.90
C LYS A 6 -4.64 -11.96 13.75
N ILE A 7 -5.03 -12.31 12.52
CA ILE A 7 -4.27 -11.96 11.32
C ILE A 7 -4.62 -10.54 10.87
N LEU A 8 -3.57 -9.74 10.67
CA LEU A 8 -3.59 -8.49 9.94
C LEU A 8 -3.08 -8.75 8.54
N LEU A 9 -3.84 -8.35 7.53
CA LEU A 9 -3.45 -8.50 6.13
C LEU A 9 -3.49 -7.17 5.39
N SER A 10 -2.45 -6.89 4.61
CA SER A 10 -2.43 -5.73 3.70
C SER A 10 -1.77 -6.08 2.37
N GLY A 11 -2.43 -5.71 1.28
CA GLY A 11 -1.89 -5.81 -0.07
C GLY A 11 -1.37 -4.45 -0.57
N VAL A 12 -0.16 -4.42 -1.09
CA VAL A 12 0.46 -3.21 -1.62
C VAL A 12 0.81 -3.40 -3.09
N LYS A 13 0.23 -2.57 -3.97
CA LYS A 13 0.54 -2.61 -5.40
C LYS A 13 1.96 -2.11 -5.65
N PRO A 14 2.75 -2.81 -6.47
CA PRO A 14 4.03 -2.31 -6.95
C PRO A 14 3.77 -1.22 -7.99
N THR A 15 3.97 0.03 -7.58
CA THR A 15 3.73 1.22 -8.43
C THR A 15 4.98 2.04 -8.68
N GLY A 16 6.16 1.40 -8.56
CA GLY A 16 7.47 2.05 -8.71
C GLY A 16 7.90 2.84 -7.47
N ARG A 17 8.93 3.66 -7.64
CA ARG A 17 9.62 4.38 -6.57
C ARG A 17 8.63 5.19 -5.70
N PRO A 18 8.57 4.97 -4.38
CA PRO A 18 7.66 5.70 -3.50
C PRO A 18 8.13 7.14 -3.26
N HIS A 19 7.18 8.00 -2.94
CA HIS A 19 7.39 9.39 -2.56
C HIS A 19 6.98 9.66 -1.11
N ILE A 20 7.33 10.82 -0.56
CA ILE A 20 7.01 11.18 0.82
C ILE A 20 5.52 11.13 1.12
N GLY A 21 4.67 11.44 0.14
CA GLY A 21 3.22 11.30 0.27
C GLY A 21 2.77 9.84 0.48
N ASN A 22 3.43 8.85 -0.13
CA ASN A 22 3.16 7.44 0.16
C ASN A 22 3.62 7.07 1.57
N TYR A 23 4.79 7.56 1.98
CA TYR A 23 5.33 7.27 3.31
C TYR A 23 4.42 7.80 4.42
N PHE A 24 4.13 9.09 4.43
CA PHE A 24 3.28 9.71 5.45
C PHE A 24 1.81 9.28 5.31
N GLY A 25 1.35 9.00 4.08
CA GLY A 25 -0.03 8.63 3.78
C GLY A 25 -0.42 7.22 4.19
N ALA A 26 0.49 6.25 4.11
CA ALA A 26 0.15 4.86 4.36
C ALA A 26 1.31 4.01 4.87
N MET A 27 2.53 4.13 4.27
CA MET A 27 3.59 3.15 4.49
C MET A 27 4.06 3.14 5.94
N ARG A 28 4.27 4.31 6.56
CA ARG A 28 4.69 4.43 7.96
C ARG A 28 3.71 3.77 8.91
N GLN A 29 2.43 4.10 8.77
CA GLN A 29 1.38 3.55 9.65
C GLN A 29 1.26 2.03 9.51
N LEU A 30 1.36 1.50 8.27
CA LEU A 30 1.34 0.08 8.03
C LEU A 30 2.52 -0.63 8.70
N VAL A 31 3.74 -0.09 8.55
CA VAL A 31 4.94 -0.64 9.20
C VAL A 31 4.81 -0.61 10.72
N GLU A 32 4.42 0.52 11.30
CA GLU A 32 4.22 0.66 12.75
C GLU A 32 3.16 -0.31 13.28
N LEU A 33 2.00 -0.38 12.62
CA LEU A 33 0.88 -1.25 13.03
C LEU A 33 1.27 -2.73 12.93
N SER A 34 1.91 -3.13 11.83
CA SER A 34 2.27 -4.52 11.58
C SER A 34 3.32 -5.07 12.55
N GLN A 35 4.10 -4.20 13.19
CA GLN A 35 5.19 -4.57 14.08
C GLN A 35 4.90 -4.40 15.57
N LYS A 36 3.74 -3.86 15.96
CA LYS A 36 3.32 -3.70 17.37
C LYS A 36 3.23 -5.01 18.14
N GLY A 37 3.14 -6.12 17.41
CA GLY A 37 3.06 -7.45 18.03
C GLY A 37 1.65 -7.86 18.48
N ASP A 38 0.63 -7.06 18.24
CA ASP A 38 -0.77 -7.35 18.55
C ASP A 38 -1.37 -8.37 17.56
N TYR A 39 -0.81 -8.43 16.35
CA TYR A 39 -1.26 -9.24 15.23
C TYR A 39 -0.15 -10.16 14.71
N ARG A 40 -0.54 -11.23 14.02
CA ARG A 40 0.31 -11.93 13.06
C ARG A 40 0.13 -11.23 11.72
N SER A 41 1.14 -10.49 11.28
CA SER A 41 1.00 -9.56 10.16
C SER A 41 1.50 -10.15 8.85
N PHE A 42 0.64 -10.09 7.83
CA PHE A 42 0.89 -10.51 6.46
C PHE A 42 0.83 -9.28 5.56
N ILE A 43 1.90 -9.01 4.84
CA ILE A 43 1.95 -7.96 3.82
C ILE A 43 2.33 -8.62 2.50
N PHE A 44 1.54 -8.40 1.47
CA PHE A 44 1.86 -8.96 0.17
C PHE A 44 2.00 -7.89 -0.92
N VAL A 45 2.91 -8.16 -1.84
CA VAL A 45 3.03 -7.41 -3.09
C VAL A 45 1.89 -7.87 -3.99
N ALA A 46 0.95 -6.97 -4.26
CA ALA A 46 -0.26 -7.24 -5.06
C ALA A 46 0.06 -7.16 -6.57
N ASP A 47 0.92 -8.05 -7.04
CA ASP A 47 1.44 -8.06 -8.41
C ASP A 47 0.40 -8.50 -9.44
N TYR A 48 -0.51 -9.44 -9.14
CA TYR A 48 -1.64 -9.75 -10.01
C TYR A 48 -2.60 -8.56 -10.15
N HIS A 49 -2.88 -7.83 -9.07
CA HIS A 49 -3.66 -6.60 -9.18
C HIS A 49 -2.96 -5.52 -10.01
N ALA A 50 -1.62 -5.50 -10.00
CA ALA A 50 -0.84 -4.54 -10.77
C ALA A 50 -0.90 -4.82 -12.28
N LEU A 51 -1.17 -6.06 -12.72
CA LEU A 51 -1.31 -6.40 -14.15
C LEU A 51 -2.40 -5.59 -14.87
N ASN A 52 -3.39 -5.07 -14.14
CA ASN A 52 -4.39 -4.17 -14.71
C ASN A 52 -3.80 -2.84 -15.22
N SER A 53 -2.57 -2.50 -14.81
CA SER A 53 -1.92 -1.23 -15.19
C SER A 53 -0.48 -1.40 -15.68
N VAL A 54 0.19 -2.49 -15.34
CA VAL A 54 1.58 -2.78 -15.70
C VAL A 54 1.63 -4.07 -16.50
N GLN A 55 1.75 -3.96 -17.83
CA GLN A 55 1.78 -5.09 -18.76
C GLN A 55 3.17 -5.29 -19.41
N ASN A 56 4.21 -4.79 -18.77
CA ASN A 56 5.60 -4.99 -19.16
C ASN A 56 6.32 -5.81 -18.06
N ALA A 57 6.90 -6.95 -18.46
CA ALA A 57 7.49 -7.90 -17.53
C ALA A 57 8.74 -7.35 -16.80
N ASP A 58 9.57 -6.57 -17.49
CA ASP A 58 10.78 -6.00 -16.86
C ASP A 58 10.42 -4.89 -15.89
N GLU A 59 9.45 -4.06 -16.25
CA GLU A 59 8.92 -3.02 -15.36
C GLU A 59 8.24 -3.63 -14.13
N MET A 60 7.46 -4.70 -14.29
CA MET A 60 6.85 -5.40 -13.16
C MET A 60 7.90 -5.95 -12.19
N ARG A 61 8.92 -6.67 -12.71
CA ARG A 61 10.03 -7.18 -11.88
C ARG A 61 10.74 -6.06 -11.12
N LYS A 62 11.03 -4.97 -11.81
CA LYS A 62 11.68 -3.80 -11.22
C LYS A 62 10.82 -3.19 -10.11
N GLN A 63 9.54 -2.96 -10.36
CA GLN A 63 8.62 -2.35 -9.38
C GLN A 63 8.40 -3.23 -8.16
N ILE A 64 8.29 -4.55 -8.33
CA ILE A 64 8.22 -5.52 -7.21
C ILE A 64 9.47 -5.39 -6.34
N ARG A 65 10.66 -5.43 -6.95
CA ARG A 65 11.93 -5.33 -6.22
C ARG A 65 12.05 -3.99 -5.48
N GLU A 66 11.77 -2.88 -6.15
CA GLU A 66 11.81 -1.54 -5.57
C GLU A 66 10.85 -1.40 -4.37
N LEU A 67 9.64 -1.96 -4.46
CA LEU A 67 8.66 -1.92 -3.39
C LEU A 67 9.15 -2.68 -2.14
N VAL A 68 9.66 -3.90 -2.33
CA VAL A 68 10.19 -4.71 -1.21
C VAL A 68 11.36 -4.00 -0.54
N ILE A 69 12.33 -3.52 -1.32
CA ILE A 69 13.48 -2.76 -0.80
C ILE A 69 12.99 -1.51 -0.04
N ALA A 70 12.00 -0.80 -0.58
CA ALA A 70 11.46 0.40 0.06
C ALA A 70 10.86 0.10 1.44
N TYR A 71 10.07 -0.97 1.58
CA TYR A 71 9.51 -1.35 2.87
C TYR A 71 10.59 -1.78 3.87
N LEU A 72 11.59 -2.54 3.44
CA LEU A 72 12.73 -2.91 4.29
C LEU A 72 13.55 -1.68 4.70
N ALA A 73 13.75 -0.73 3.79
CA ALA A 73 14.52 0.49 4.05
C ALA A 73 13.85 1.42 5.07
N ILE A 74 12.50 1.48 5.07
CA ILE A 74 11.76 2.28 6.06
C ILE A 74 11.51 1.54 7.37
N GLY A 75 12.10 0.35 7.54
CA GLY A 75 12.14 -0.36 8.82
C GLY A 75 11.15 -1.52 8.97
N LEU A 76 10.53 -2.04 7.88
CA LEU A 76 9.79 -3.29 7.96
C LEU A 76 10.74 -4.44 8.31
N ASP A 77 10.49 -5.11 9.43
CA ASP A 77 11.27 -6.25 9.89
C ASP A 77 10.68 -7.57 9.38
N PRO A 78 11.35 -8.25 8.43
CA PRO A 78 10.83 -9.51 7.87
C PRO A 78 10.83 -10.68 8.87
N LYS A 79 11.40 -10.50 10.06
CA LYS A 79 11.27 -11.48 11.16
C LYS A 79 9.97 -11.34 11.96
N LYS A 80 9.31 -10.19 11.82
CA LYS A 80 8.04 -9.88 12.52
C LYS A 80 6.84 -9.92 11.60
N VAL A 81 7.07 -9.75 10.29
CA VAL A 81 6.02 -9.62 9.27
C VAL A 81 6.28 -10.62 8.15
N VAL A 82 5.26 -11.36 7.77
CA VAL A 82 5.30 -12.25 6.60
C VAL A 82 5.15 -11.40 5.34
N LEU A 83 6.24 -11.23 4.59
CA LEU A 83 6.26 -10.44 3.35
C LEU A 83 6.41 -11.39 2.15
N PHE A 84 5.45 -11.39 1.23
CA PHE A 84 5.41 -12.30 0.08
C PHE A 84 4.80 -11.64 -1.15
N LYS A 85 4.85 -12.30 -2.32
CA LYS A 85 4.11 -11.86 -3.52
C LYS A 85 2.80 -12.61 -3.63
N GLN A 86 1.75 -11.94 -4.08
CA GLN A 86 0.47 -12.56 -4.38
C GLN A 86 0.63 -13.72 -5.37
N SER A 87 1.44 -13.54 -6.41
CA SER A 87 1.70 -14.55 -7.44
C SER A 87 2.46 -15.80 -6.94
N ASP A 88 3.11 -15.74 -5.79
CA ASP A 88 3.78 -16.91 -5.21
C ASP A 88 2.81 -17.89 -4.54
N VAL A 89 1.55 -17.48 -4.34
CA VAL A 89 0.50 -18.29 -3.69
C VAL A 89 -0.66 -18.52 -4.67
N PRO A 90 -0.66 -19.61 -5.45
CA PRO A 90 -1.69 -19.88 -6.47
C PRO A 90 -3.13 -19.92 -5.93
N ALA A 91 -3.29 -20.22 -4.66
CA ALA A 91 -4.59 -20.26 -3.96
C ALA A 91 -5.40 -18.95 -4.07
N HIS A 92 -4.76 -17.79 -4.23
CA HIS A 92 -5.46 -16.52 -4.47
C HIS A 92 -6.33 -16.57 -5.73
N THR A 93 -5.79 -17.07 -6.82
CA THR A 93 -6.53 -17.15 -8.10
C THR A 93 -7.52 -18.32 -8.12
N GLU A 94 -7.20 -19.45 -7.47
CA GLU A 94 -8.14 -20.55 -7.32
C GLU A 94 -9.38 -20.12 -6.53
N LEU A 95 -9.19 -19.44 -5.40
CA LEU A 95 -10.30 -18.96 -4.58
C LEU A 95 -11.08 -17.85 -5.28
N ALA A 96 -10.42 -16.95 -6.00
CA ALA A 96 -11.09 -15.94 -6.81
C ALA A 96 -12.03 -16.56 -7.84
N TRP A 97 -11.59 -17.60 -8.56
CA TRP A 97 -12.43 -18.34 -9.48
C TRP A 97 -13.66 -18.96 -8.80
N ILE A 98 -13.49 -19.54 -7.60
CA ILE A 98 -14.60 -20.10 -6.84
C ILE A 98 -15.59 -18.98 -6.47
N PHE A 99 -15.13 -17.81 -6.06
CA PHE A 99 -15.99 -16.68 -5.75
C PHE A 99 -16.74 -16.13 -6.99
N ASP A 100 -16.09 -16.19 -8.15
CA ASP A 100 -16.73 -15.81 -9.42
C ASP A 100 -17.96 -16.66 -9.73
N THR A 101 -17.94 -17.95 -9.39
CA THR A 101 -19.07 -18.86 -9.64
C THR A 101 -20.31 -18.54 -8.81
N ILE A 102 -20.16 -17.84 -7.69
CA ILE A 102 -21.25 -17.44 -6.82
C ILE A 102 -21.58 -15.94 -6.91
N THR A 103 -20.80 -15.15 -7.63
CA THR A 103 -20.98 -13.69 -7.75
C THR A 103 -21.67 -13.33 -9.06
N THR A 104 -22.58 -12.35 -9.02
CA THR A 104 -23.33 -11.96 -10.20
C THR A 104 -22.77 -10.69 -10.85
N MET A 105 -22.86 -10.58 -12.19
CA MET A 105 -22.43 -9.39 -12.92
C MET A 105 -23.11 -8.09 -12.45
N PRO A 106 -24.43 -8.04 -12.17
CA PRO A 106 -25.05 -6.83 -11.65
C PRO A 106 -24.49 -6.38 -10.29
N TYR A 107 -23.98 -7.32 -9.49
CA TYR A 107 -23.32 -7.00 -8.23
C TYR A 107 -21.97 -6.31 -8.48
N LEU A 108 -21.11 -6.85 -9.36
CA LEU A 108 -19.81 -6.28 -9.69
C LEU A 108 -19.90 -4.92 -10.40
N LYS A 109 -20.93 -4.68 -11.21
CA LYS A 109 -21.20 -3.37 -11.84
C LYS A 109 -21.39 -2.23 -10.85
N ARG A 110 -21.63 -2.51 -9.57
CA ARG A 110 -21.75 -1.50 -8.51
C ARG A 110 -20.40 -1.03 -7.97
N ALA A 111 -19.29 -1.73 -8.29
CA ALA A 111 -17.95 -1.36 -7.83
C ALA A 111 -17.53 0.03 -8.34
N HIS A 112 -16.95 0.83 -7.46
CA HIS A 112 -16.49 2.18 -7.80
C HIS A 112 -15.55 2.20 -9.00
N ALA A 113 -14.56 1.31 -9.02
CA ALA A 113 -13.60 1.27 -10.12
C ALA A 113 -14.22 0.91 -11.48
N TYR A 114 -15.26 0.07 -11.51
CA TYR A 114 -16.01 -0.18 -12.74
C TYR A 114 -16.70 1.09 -13.21
N LYS A 115 -17.42 1.78 -12.29
CA LYS A 115 -18.12 3.03 -12.61
C LYS A 115 -17.16 4.13 -13.05
N ASP A 116 -16.00 4.24 -12.41
CA ASP A 116 -14.98 5.22 -12.78
C ASP A 116 -14.40 4.95 -14.17
N ALA A 117 -14.16 3.68 -14.51
CA ALA A 117 -13.66 3.28 -15.82
C ALA A 117 -14.73 3.50 -16.90
N GLU A 118 -15.99 3.18 -16.61
CA GLU A 118 -17.14 3.43 -17.49
C GLU A 118 -17.33 4.94 -17.74
N ALA A 119 -17.27 5.77 -16.67
CA ALA A 119 -17.39 7.22 -16.78
C ALA A 119 -16.26 7.86 -17.59
N LYS A 120 -15.05 7.30 -17.53
CA LYS A 120 -13.89 7.74 -18.32
C LYS A 120 -13.89 7.20 -19.75
N ASN A 121 -14.86 6.39 -20.12
CA ASN A 121 -14.96 5.73 -21.41
C ASN A 121 -13.69 4.96 -21.81
N THR A 122 -13.01 4.36 -20.82
CA THR A 122 -11.81 3.54 -21.01
C THR A 122 -12.19 2.10 -21.31
N GLU A 123 -11.33 1.39 -22.05
CA GLU A 123 -11.49 -0.05 -22.24
C GLU A 123 -11.40 -0.77 -20.91
N ILE A 124 -12.42 -1.56 -20.57
CA ILE A 124 -12.52 -2.27 -19.30
C ILE A 124 -12.18 -3.73 -19.53
N SER A 125 -11.00 -4.17 -19.07
CA SER A 125 -10.64 -5.57 -19.10
C SER A 125 -11.48 -6.38 -18.09
N VAL A 126 -11.60 -7.70 -18.32
CA VAL A 126 -12.23 -8.61 -17.35
C VAL A 126 -11.53 -8.53 -16.00
N GLY A 127 -10.20 -8.38 -15.97
CA GLY A 127 -9.45 -8.18 -14.73
C GLY A 127 -9.85 -6.92 -13.97
N THR A 128 -10.08 -5.80 -14.65
CA THR A 128 -10.59 -4.56 -14.04
C THR A 128 -12.02 -4.72 -13.53
N PHE A 129 -12.86 -5.48 -14.26
CA PHE A 129 -14.24 -5.76 -13.83
C PHE A 129 -14.28 -6.67 -12.60
N ASN A 130 -13.41 -7.67 -12.56
CA ASN A 130 -13.48 -8.78 -11.61
C ASN A 130 -12.50 -8.67 -10.44
N TYR A 131 -11.62 -7.65 -10.41
CA TYR A 131 -10.63 -7.52 -9.34
C TYR A 131 -11.22 -7.53 -7.90
N PRO A 132 -12.49 -7.14 -7.62
CA PRO A 132 -13.04 -7.25 -6.27
C PRO A 132 -13.11 -8.69 -5.77
N MET A 133 -13.24 -9.68 -6.65
CA MET A 133 -13.26 -11.10 -6.27
C MET A 133 -11.86 -11.62 -5.96
N LEU A 134 -10.84 -11.17 -6.70
CA LEU A 134 -9.45 -11.45 -6.34
C LEU A 134 -9.08 -10.82 -5.00
N MET A 135 -9.51 -9.58 -4.74
CA MET A 135 -9.28 -8.94 -3.45
C MET A 135 -10.04 -9.63 -2.30
N ALA A 136 -11.27 -10.10 -2.53
CA ALA A 136 -12.00 -10.91 -1.55
C ALA A 136 -11.25 -12.22 -1.25
N ALA A 137 -10.70 -12.87 -2.29
CA ALA A 137 -9.88 -14.06 -2.14
C ALA A 137 -8.60 -13.77 -1.32
N ASP A 138 -7.91 -12.67 -1.61
CA ASP A 138 -6.72 -12.26 -0.85
C ASP A 138 -7.01 -12.20 0.66
N ILE A 139 -8.12 -11.60 1.03
CA ILE A 139 -8.51 -11.37 2.43
C ILE A 139 -8.98 -12.65 3.11
N LEU A 140 -9.84 -13.40 2.45
CA LEU A 140 -10.54 -14.55 3.04
C LEU A 140 -9.65 -15.80 3.10
N LEU A 141 -8.64 -15.89 2.24
CA LEU A 141 -7.68 -16.98 2.20
C LEU A 141 -6.91 -17.15 3.53
N TYR A 142 -6.66 -16.05 4.23
CA TYR A 142 -5.89 -16.00 5.47
C TYR A 142 -6.77 -15.85 6.72
N ASP A 143 -8.10 -15.88 6.63
CA ASP A 143 -9.00 -15.50 7.74
C ASP A 143 -8.59 -14.16 8.37
N ALA A 144 -8.25 -13.17 7.51
CA ALA A 144 -7.79 -11.87 7.98
C ALA A 144 -8.87 -11.19 8.82
N ALA A 145 -8.58 -11.02 10.12
CA ALA A 145 -9.49 -10.35 11.03
C ALA A 145 -9.45 -8.82 10.87
N ILE A 146 -8.27 -8.29 10.52
CA ILE A 146 -8.01 -6.85 10.38
C ILE A 146 -7.37 -6.56 9.03
N VAL A 147 -7.99 -5.66 8.29
CA VAL A 147 -7.47 -5.19 6.99
C VAL A 147 -7.31 -3.67 7.06
N PRO A 148 -6.06 -3.18 7.25
CA PRO A 148 -5.77 -1.75 7.25
C PRO A 148 -6.01 -1.15 5.87
N VAL A 149 -6.93 -0.21 5.77
CA VAL A 149 -7.31 0.45 4.51
C VAL A 149 -7.57 1.93 4.70
N GLY A 150 -7.40 2.70 3.64
CA GLY A 150 -7.93 4.06 3.58
C GLY A 150 -9.47 4.05 3.46
N GLN A 151 -10.10 5.19 3.76
CA GLN A 151 -11.56 5.34 3.72
C GLN A 151 -12.17 4.98 2.36
N ASP A 152 -11.45 5.26 1.28
CA ASP A 152 -11.84 4.97 -0.11
C ASP A 152 -11.90 3.46 -0.42
N GLN A 153 -11.19 2.63 0.36
CA GLN A 153 -11.14 1.18 0.18
C GLN A 153 -12.17 0.41 1.03
N LYS A 154 -12.96 1.10 1.84
CA LYS A 154 -13.98 0.46 2.69
C LYS A 154 -14.93 -0.43 1.90
N GLN A 155 -15.38 0.03 0.72
CA GLN A 155 -16.28 -0.75 -0.14
C GLN A 155 -15.69 -2.13 -0.52
N HIS A 156 -14.38 -2.23 -0.70
CA HIS A 156 -13.75 -3.51 -1.06
C HIS A 156 -13.79 -4.53 0.08
N ILE A 157 -13.72 -4.07 1.33
CA ILE A 157 -13.90 -4.95 2.49
C ILE A 157 -15.35 -5.43 2.58
N GLU A 158 -16.30 -4.57 2.23
CA GLU A 158 -17.73 -4.96 2.14
C GLU A 158 -17.92 -6.04 1.08
N TYR A 159 -17.27 -5.96 -0.09
CA TYR A 159 -17.28 -7.05 -1.09
C TYR A 159 -16.75 -8.37 -0.53
N ALA A 160 -15.66 -8.34 0.23
CA ALA A 160 -15.13 -9.55 0.86
C ALA A 160 -16.09 -10.13 1.91
N ARG A 161 -16.74 -9.28 2.72
CA ARG A 161 -17.74 -9.68 3.70
C ARG A 161 -18.98 -10.33 3.04
N ASP A 162 -19.56 -9.64 2.06
CA ASP A 162 -20.72 -10.15 1.33
C ASP A 162 -20.42 -11.49 0.64
N THR A 163 -19.19 -11.64 0.10
CA THR A 163 -18.73 -12.86 -0.54
C THR A 163 -18.59 -14.00 0.46
N ALA A 164 -18.00 -13.72 1.64
CA ALA A 164 -17.88 -14.70 2.73
C ALA A 164 -19.27 -15.15 3.24
N GLU A 165 -20.18 -14.22 3.51
CA GLU A 165 -21.54 -14.52 3.94
C GLU A 165 -22.28 -15.38 2.90
N LYS A 166 -22.14 -15.04 1.62
CA LYS A 166 -22.77 -15.79 0.54
C LYS A 166 -22.22 -17.20 0.43
N PHE A 167 -20.88 -17.35 0.48
CA PHE A 167 -20.22 -18.65 0.47
C PHE A 167 -20.67 -19.50 1.66
N ASN A 168 -20.60 -18.96 2.87
CA ASN A 168 -20.99 -19.67 4.11
C ASN A 168 -22.45 -20.13 4.06
N ARG A 169 -23.35 -19.32 3.51
CA ARG A 169 -24.75 -19.68 3.36
C ARG A 169 -24.98 -20.84 2.37
N ILE A 170 -24.16 -20.91 1.30
CA ILE A 170 -24.32 -21.93 0.25
C ILE A 170 -23.64 -23.25 0.64
N PHE A 171 -22.41 -23.17 1.18
CA PHE A 171 -21.52 -24.31 1.37
C PHE A 171 -21.22 -24.64 2.84
N GLY A 172 -21.74 -23.85 3.79
CA GLY A 172 -21.48 -24.01 5.23
C GLY A 172 -20.36 -23.10 5.73
N ASP A 173 -20.31 -22.91 7.05
CA ASP A 173 -19.40 -21.99 7.73
C ASP A 173 -17.93 -22.32 7.45
N THR A 174 -17.30 -21.51 6.62
CA THR A 174 -15.93 -21.70 6.15
C THR A 174 -15.06 -20.45 6.36
N PHE A 175 -15.61 -19.26 6.12
CA PHE A 175 -14.89 -18.00 6.19
C PHE A 175 -15.29 -17.15 7.39
N ILE A 176 -14.29 -16.48 8.00
CA ILE A 176 -14.49 -15.44 9.00
C ILE A 176 -14.72 -14.11 8.28
N LEU A 177 -15.67 -13.31 8.79
CA LEU A 177 -15.97 -12.00 8.21
C LEU A 177 -14.87 -10.99 8.61
N PRO A 178 -14.16 -10.40 7.64
CA PRO A 178 -13.11 -9.43 7.94
C PRO A 178 -13.70 -8.11 8.45
N GLU A 179 -12.93 -7.39 9.29
CA GLU A 179 -13.29 -6.05 9.72
C GLU A 179 -12.35 -5.02 9.09
N PRO A 180 -12.89 -3.92 8.52
CA PRO A 180 -12.07 -2.83 8.03
C PRO A 180 -11.44 -2.11 9.22
N TYR A 181 -10.12 -2.00 9.21
CA TYR A 181 -9.41 -1.08 10.09
C TYR A 181 -9.12 0.20 9.30
N ILE A 182 -9.97 1.21 9.52
CA ILE A 182 -9.75 2.51 8.88
C ILE A 182 -8.55 3.17 9.57
N MET A 183 -7.46 3.28 8.83
CA MET A 183 -6.31 4.03 9.32
C MET A 183 -6.72 5.49 9.55
N PRO A 184 -6.23 6.12 10.63
CA PRO A 184 -6.50 7.54 10.86
C PRO A 184 -6.19 8.36 9.61
N ASP A 185 -7.05 9.33 9.32
CA ASP A 185 -6.84 10.22 8.17
C ASP A 185 -5.45 10.86 8.29
N VAL A 186 -4.64 10.59 7.31
CA VAL A 186 -3.34 11.23 7.18
C VAL A 186 -3.52 12.50 6.37
N ALA A 187 -2.93 13.58 6.81
CA ALA A 187 -2.93 14.83 6.07
C ALA A 187 -2.51 14.58 4.61
N ILE A 188 -3.28 15.11 3.68
CA ILE A 188 -2.92 15.07 2.26
C ILE A 188 -1.59 15.82 2.11
N VAL A 189 -0.56 15.10 1.67
CA VAL A 189 0.74 15.71 1.41
C VAL A 189 0.67 16.46 0.08
N PRO A 190 0.89 17.77 0.06
CA PRO A 190 0.91 18.50 -1.20
C PRO A 190 2.13 18.15 -2.03
N GLY A 191 1.96 18.11 -3.34
CA GLY A 191 3.05 18.05 -4.30
C GLY A 191 3.75 19.41 -4.47
N VAL A 192 4.78 19.44 -5.32
CA VAL A 192 5.52 20.68 -5.60
C VAL A 192 4.66 21.76 -6.26
N ASP A 193 3.53 21.40 -6.85
CA ASP A 193 2.52 22.27 -7.46
C ASP A 193 1.38 22.69 -6.52
N GLY A 194 1.40 22.21 -5.28
CA GLY A 194 0.36 22.44 -4.28
C GLY A 194 -0.87 21.54 -4.37
N GLN A 195 -1.00 20.71 -5.42
CA GLN A 195 -2.03 19.68 -5.50
C GLN A 195 -1.64 18.45 -4.68
N LYS A 196 -2.54 17.48 -4.52
CA LYS A 196 -2.20 16.20 -3.89
C LYS A 196 -1.00 15.57 -4.61
N MET A 197 0.02 15.18 -3.85
CA MET A 197 1.22 14.54 -4.38
C MET A 197 0.88 13.24 -5.12
N SER A 198 1.23 13.16 -6.40
CA SER A 198 0.97 12.01 -7.26
C SER A 198 1.98 11.93 -8.39
N LYS A 199 2.43 10.70 -8.71
CA LYS A 199 3.33 10.44 -9.84
C LYS A 199 2.74 10.87 -11.18
N SER A 200 1.43 10.74 -11.36
CA SER A 200 0.74 11.13 -12.60
C SER A 200 0.79 12.63 -12.88
N TYR A 201 1.07 13.46 -11.87
CA TYR A 201 1.22 14.90 -12.02
C TYR A 201 2.69 15.37 -12.05
N ASP A 202 3.66 14.44 -11.96
CA ASP A 202 5.10 14.73 -11.81
C ASP A 202 5.41 15.75 -10.68
N ASN A 203 4.57 15.80 -9.65
CA ASN A 203 4.66 16.75 -8.55
C ASN A 203 5.24 16.14 -7.26
N VAL A 204 5.92 14.99 -7.37
CA VAL A 204 6.38 14.21 -6.22
C VAL A 204 7.76 14.63 -5.71
N ILE A 205 7.99 14.44 -4.40
CA ILE A 205 9.31 14.42 -3.79
C ILE A 205 9.60 12.95 -3.45
N PRO A 206 10.57 12.29 -4.12
CA PRO A 206 10.86 10.88 -3.89
C PRO A 206 11.36 10.61 -2.48
N LEU A 207 10.92 9.50 -1.88
CA LEU A 207 11.29 9.13 -0.50
C LEU A 207 12.79 8.81 -0.35
N PHE A 208 13.44 8.37 -1.41
CA PHE A 208 14.87 8.05 -1.44
C PHE A 208 15.62 8.96 -2.43
N ALA A 209 15.23 10.26 -2.46
CA ALA A 209 15.84 11.24 -3.34
C ALA A 209 17.34 11.42 -3.04
N SER A 210 18.18 11.59 -4.07
CA SER A 210 19.54 12.09 -3.84
C SER A 210 19.50 13.51 -3.27
N PRO A 211 20.57 14.00 -2.63
CA PRO A 211 20.62 15.39 -2.15
C PRO A 211 20.31 16.40 -3.25
N GLU A 212 20.85 16.20 -4.46
CA GLU A 212 20.62 17.08 -5.61
C GLU A 212 19.17 17.04 -6.09
N GLU A 213 18.58 15.83 -6.15
CA GLU A 213 17.17 15.65 -6.51
C GLU A 213 16.25 16.29 -5.47
N LEU A 214 16.56 16.14 -4.18
CA LEU A 214 15.81 16.75 -3.09
C LEU A 214 15.82 18.29 -3.20
N VAL A 215 17.00 18.88 -3.35
CA VAL A 215 17.15 20.33 -3.55
C VAL A 215 16.33 20.79 -4.74
N LYS A 216 16.46 20.12 -5.89
CA LYS A 216 15.71 20.46 -7.11
C LYS A 216 14.22 20.44 -6.89
N ARG A 217 13.70 19.39 -6.25
CA ARG A 217 12.24 19.22 -6.01
C ARG A 217 11.71 20.23 -4.99
N VAL A 218 12.40 20.46 -3.88
CA VAL A 218 11.95 21.43 -2.86
C VAL A 218 12.03 22.86 -3.39
N MET A 219 13.09 23.22 -4.11
CA MET A 219 13.21 24.55 -4.70
C MET A 219 12.12 24.82 -5.76
N SER A 220 11.59 23.79 -6.42
CA SER A 220 10.50 23.92 -7.39
C SER A 220 9.09 24.03 -6.77
N ILE A 221 8.96 23.92 -5.45
CA ILE A 221 7.64 24.08 -4.80
C ILE A 221 7.06 25.45 -5.14
N VAL A 222 5.84 25.46 -5.67
CA VAL A 222 5.12 26.69 -6.01
C VAL A 222 4.78 27.44 -4.72
N THR A 223 5.17 28.71 -4.67
CA THR A 223 4.88 29.62 -3.57
C THR A 223 3.97 30.73 -4.08
N ASP A 224 2.89 30.99 -3.34
CA ASP A 224 2.04 32.12 -3.63
C ASP A 224 2.77 33.43 -3.24
N SER A 225 2.80 34.39 -4.16
CA SER A 225 3.44 35.70 -3.94
C SER A 225 2.62 36.65 -3.08
N THR A 226 1.37 36.30 -2.75
CA THR A 226 0.42 37.15 -2.04
C THR A 226 0.35 36.87 -0.54
N GLY A 227 0.87 35.73 -0.07
CA GLY A 227 0.80 35.30 1.33
C GLY A 227 2.11 35.56 2.09
N ALA A 228 2.01 35.86 3.37
CA ALA A 228 3.15 35.99 4.27
C ALA A 228 3.85 34.63 4.50
N ARG A 229 3.10 33.53 4.37
CA ARG A 229 3.57 32.15 4.58
C ARG A 229 3.41 31.33 3.30
N PRO A 230 4.50 30.68 2.79
CA PRO A 230 4.40 29.80 1.63
C PRO A 230 3.73 28.48 2.04
N GLU A 231 2.41 28.39 1.88
CA GLU A 231 1.58 27.34 2.47
C GLU A 231 2.02 25.94 2.03
N ASN A 232 2.34 25.72 0.75
CA ASN A 232 2.79 24.40 0.27
C ASN A 232 4.10 23.95 0.94
N VAL A 233 5.03 24.86 1.17
CA VAL A 233 6.29 24.59 1.89
C VAL A 233 5.98 24.28 3.36
N TYR A 234 5.13 25.07 3.99
CA TYR A 234 4.74 24.89 5.39
C TYR A 234 4.04 23.55 5.64
N GLN A 235 3.11 23.15 4.79
CA GLN A 235 2.38 21.89 4.93
C GLN A 235 3.30 20.66 4.81
N ILE A 236 4.33 20.73 3.98
CA ILE A 236 5.35 19.66 3.91
C ILE A 236 6.24 19.71 5.16
N HIS A 237 6.62 20.90 5.61
CA HIS A 237 7.48 21.05 6.79
C HIS A 237 6.84 20.53 8.08
N ARG A 238 5.50 20.69 8.23
CA ARG A 238 4.71 20.14 9.34
C ARG A 238 4.75 18.59 9.44
N LEU A 239 5.13 17.90 8.41
CA LEU A 239 5.34 16.43 8.48
C LEU A 239 6.59 16.05 9.27
N LEU A 240 7.52 16.99 9.44
CA LEU A 240 8.85 16.77 10.02
C LEU A 240 9.03 17.45 11.37
N LYS A 241 8.33 18.57 11.61
CA LYS A 241 8.47 19.39 12.81
C LYS A 241 7.12 19.72 13.43
N SER A 242 7.12 20.01 14.72
CA SER A 242 5.96 20.51 15.44
C SER A 242 5.57 21.92 14.99
N GLU A 243 4.31 22.28 15.20
CA GLU A 243 3.78 23.59 14.85
C GLU A 243 4.52 24.71 15.58
N SER A 244 4.84 24.51 16.87
CA SER A 244 5.57 25.51 17.68
C SER A 244 6.99 25.80 17.19
N GLU A 245 7.71 24.77 16.68
CA GLU A 245 9.04 24.98 16.07
C GLU A 245 8.96 25.76 14.77
N LEU A 246 7.90 25.51 13.98
CA LEU A 246 7.69 26.17 12.70
C LEU A 246 7.19 27.61 12.83
N GLU A 247 6.35 27.91 13.82
CA GLU A 247 5.85 29.29 14.04
C GLU A 247 6.99 30.29 14.19
N THR A 248 8.00 29.97 15.01
CA THR A 248 9.16 30.84 15.20
C THR A 248 9.94 31.01 13.90
N LEU A 249 10.29 29.88 13.24
CA LEU A 249 11.04 29.90 11.99
C LEU A 249 10.36 30.72 10.89
N TYR A 250 9.03 30.54 10.72
CA TYR A 250 8.27 31.21 9.67
C TYR A 250 7.98 32.68 10.00
N ALA A 251 7.85 33.04 11.28
CA ALA A 251 7.69 34.43 11.71
C ALA A 251 8.99 35.24 11.49
N GLU A 252 10.15 34.67 11.86
CA GLU A 252 11.46 35.31 11.70
C GLU A 252 11.86 35.50 10.22
N ASN A 253 11.36 34.61 9.34
CA ASN A 253 11.71 34.59 7.92
C ASN A 253 10.51 34.93 7.01
N ASN A 254 9.60 35.76 7.53
CA ASN A 254 8.40 36.17 6.78
C ASN A 254 8.79 36.83 5.44
N GLY A 255 8.21 36.28 4.33
CA GLY A 255 8.49 36.74 2.98
C GLY A 255 9.81 36.24 2.38
N ASN A 256 10.68 35.61 3.16
CA ASN A 256 11.93 35.04 2.65
C ASN A 256 11.77 33.56 2.29
N TYR A 257 11.05 33.30 1.21
CA TYR A 257 10.71 31.93 0.78
C TYR A 257 11.93 31.05 0.45
N LYS A 258 13.06 31.67 0.08
CA LYS A 258 14.30 30.94 -0.19
C LYS A 258 14.83 30.30 1.10
N ILE A 259 14.95 31.06 2.17
CA ILE A 259 15.42 30.56 3.48
C ILE A 259 14.48 29.46 4.00
N LEU A 260 13.16 29.64 3.88
CA LEU A 260 12.20 28.64 4.31
C LEU A 260 12.30 27.33 3.53
N LYS A 261 12.58 27.39 2.22
CA LYS A 261 12.84 26.20 1.40
C LYS A 261 14.19 25.54 1.75
N GLU A 262 15.23 26.35 1.98
CA GLU A 262 16.54 25.84 2.42
C GLU A 262 16.44 25.12 3.78
N SER A 263 15.71 25.68 4.74
CA SER A 263 15.41 25.03 6.02
C SER A 263 14.63 23.72 5.84
N LEU A 264 13.63 23.69 4.96
CA LEU A 264 12.91 22.47 4.62
C LEU A 264 13.83 21.42 4.00
N ILE A 265 14.77 21.80 3.13
CA ILE A 265 15.75 20.90 2.53
C ILE A 265 16.62 20.26 3.61
N GLU A 266 17.15 21.05 4.57
CA GLU A 266 17.96 20.53 5.67
C GLU A 266 17.20 19.52 6.53
N ASP A 267 15.96 19.81 6.90
CA ASP A 267 15.17 18.92 7.72
C ASP A 267 14.71 17.67 6.97
N MET A 268 14.38 17.81 5.68
CA MET A 268 14.08 16.66 4.82
C MET A 268 15.32 15.79 4.57
N GLU A 269 16.50 16.38 4.39
CA GLU A 269 17.73 15.61 4.23
C GLU A 269 18.03 14.80 5.48
N LYS A 270 17.93 15.38 6.67
CA LYS A 270 18.07 14.65 7.96
C LYS A 270 17.08 13.50 8.07
N PHE A 271 15.85 13.68 7.58
CA PHE A 271 14.81 12.68 7.61
C PHE A 271 15.00 11.56 6.58
N ILE A 272 15.36 11.92 5.34
CA ILE A 272 15.47 10.99 4.21
C ILE A 272 16.79 10.23 4.20
N ALA A 273 17.90 10.84 4.63
CA ALA A 273 19.23 10.25 4.52
C ALA A 273 19.35 8.83 5.09
N PRO A 274 18.84 8.53 6.31
CA PRO A 274 18.94 7.18 6.86
C PRO A 274 18.17 6.14 6.00
N PHE A 275 17.01 6.51 5.46
CA PHE A 275 16.22 5.63 4.59
C PHE A 275 16.92 5.42 3.25
N ARG A 276 17.49 6.48 2.67
CA ARG A 276 18.23 6.42 1.41
C ARG A 276 19.48 5.54 1.53
N GLU A 277 20.26 5.69 2.59
CA GLU A 277 21.43 4.86 2.85
C GLU A 277 21.05 3.39 2.96
N LYS A 278 20.00 3.08 3.71
CA LYS A 278 19.50 1.71 3.85
C LYS A 278 18.94 1.16 2.55
N TYR A 279 18.24 1.99 1.77
CA TYR A 279 17.73 1.62 0.45
C TYR A 279 18.88 1.23 -0.51
N LEU A 280 19.94 2.04 -0.56
CA LEU A 280 21.11 1.78 -1.40
C LEU A 280 21.88 0.52 -0.94
N GLU A 281 22.04 0.32 0.37
CA GLU A 281 22.63 -0.90 0.91
C GLU A 281 21.85 -2.14 0.44
N LEU A 282 20.51 -2.13 0.61
CA LEU A 282 19.65 -3.24 0.23
C LEU A 282 19.61 -3.44 -1.30
N GLN A 283 19.66 -2.36 -2.09
CA GLN A 283 19.70 -2.43 -3.54
C GLN A 283 20.96 -3.16 -4.05
N ASN A 284 22.09 -2.98 -3.37
CA ASN A 284 23.33 -3.65 -3.69
C ASN A 284 23.37 -5.13 -3.24
N ASN A 285 22.53 -5.50 -2.28
CA ASN A 285 22.36 -6.90 -1.87
C ASN A 285 21.32 -7.59 -2.79
N LYS A 286 21.82 -8.34 -3.79
CA LYS A 286 20.97 -8.93 -4.82
C LYS A 286 20.07 -10.04 -4.28
N SER A 287 20.46 -10.76 -3.22
CA SER A 287 19.70 -11.91 -2.70
C SER A 287 18.65 -11.57 -1.65
N ILE A 288 18.77 -10.40 -1.00
CA ILE A 288 17.92 -10.08 0.17
C ILE A 288 16.41 -10.07 -0.17
N VAL A 289 16.04 -9.60 -1.35
CA VAL A 289 14.64 -9.54 -1.78
C VAL A 289 14.09 -10.94 -1.97
N GLU A 290 14.85 -11.79 -2.66
CA GLU A 290 14.51 -13.18 -2.94
C GLU A 290 14.41 -14.00 -1.65
N GLU A 291 15.35 -13.82 -0.71
CA GLU A 291 15.36 -14.50 0.60
C GLU A 291 14.13 -14.13 1.43
N VAL A 292 13.80 -12.84 1.52
CA VAL A 292 12.64 -12.35 2.27
C VAL A 292 11.34 -12.85 1.66
N LEU A 293 11.21 -12.77 0.33
CA LEU A 293 10.01 -13.20 -0.35
C LEU A 293 9.81 -14.73 -0.30
N GLU A 294 10.90 -15.52 -0.42
CA GLU A 294 10.80 -16.97 -0.33
C GLU A 294 10.44 -17.43 1.08
N ALA A 295 10.97 -16.80 2.11
CA ALA A 295 10.58 -17.06 3.50
C ALA A 295 9.09 -16.76 3.72
N GLY A 296 8.61 -15.60 3.25
CA GLY A 296 7.20 -15.21 3.36
C GLY A 296 6.27 -16.11 2.55
N LYS A 297 6.65 -16.48 1.32
CA LYS A 297 5.93 -17.43 0.47
C LYS A 297 5.68 -18.75 1.17
N LYS A 298 6.71 -19.34 1.80
CA LYS A 298 6.56 -20.62 2.49
C LYS A 298 5.47 -20.57 3.55
N GLU A 299 5.47 -19.53 4.38
CA GLU A 299 4.49 -19.37 5.45
C GLU A 299 3.09 -19.04 4.90
N ALA A 300 3.01 -18.18 3.88
CA ALA A 300 1.75 -17.83 3.23
C ALA A 300 1.12 -19.04 2.51
N CYS A 301 1.90 -19.85 1.81
CA CYS A 301 1.43 -21.08 1.15
C CYS A 301 0.90 -22.10 2.17
N GLU A 302 1.57 -22.28 3.29
CA GLU A 302 1.14 -23.23 4.33
C GLU A 302 -0.25 -22.86 4.87
N ILE A 303 -0.47 -21.60 5.22
CA ILE A 303 -1.76 -21.14 5.75
C ILE A 303 -2.84 -21.17 4.68
N SER A 304 -2.53 -20.71 3.47
CA SER A 304 -3.49 -20.69 2.38
C SER A 304 -3.94 -22.08 1.97
N GLU A 305 -3.04 -23.07 1.95
CA GLU A 305 -3.39 -24.44 1.59
C GLU A 305 -4.28 -25.11 2.66
N MET A 306 -4.03 -24.83 3.95
CA MET A 306 -4.94 -25.27 5.03
C MET A 306 -6.35 -24.70 4.85
N LYS A 307 -6.49 -23.45 4.44
CA LYS A 307 -7.78 -22.82 4.14
C LYS A 307 -8.41 -23.44 2.90
N MET A 308 -7.64 -23.60 1.81
CA MET A 308 -8.13 -24.19 0.57
C MET A 308 -8.58 -25.63 0.74
N GLY A 309 -7.94 -26.41 1.62
CA GLY A 309 -8.41 -27.74 1.99
C GLY A 309 -9.83 -27.74 2.55
N LYS A 310 -10.17 -26.76 3.41
CA LYS A 310 -11.53 -26.59 3.93
C LYS A 310 -12.50 -26.15 2.81
N VAL A 311 -12.09 -25.20 1.97
CA VAL A 311 -12.88 -24.68 0.86
C VAL A 311 -13.21 -25.80 -0.14
N ARG A 312 -12.18 -26.55 -0.61
CA ARG A 312 -12.35 -27.65 -1.57
C ARG A 312 -13.28 -28.73 -1.02
N LYS A 313 -13.17 -29.05 0.28
CA LYS A 313 -14.09 -29.97 0.95
C LYS A 313 -15.53 -29.42 0.97
N ALA A 314 -15.71 -28.15 1.31
CA ALA A 314 -17.03 -27.52 1.40
C ALA A 314 -17.76 -27.51 0.05
N ILE A 315 -17.05 -27.20 -1.05
CA ILE A 315 -17.62 -27.20 -2.41
C ILE A 315 -17.69 -28.58 -3.07
N GLY A 316 -17.16 -29.64 -2.41
CA GLY A 316 -17.28 -31.03 -2.87
C GLY A 316 -16.30 -31.45 -3.96
N VAL A 317 -15.18 -30.73 -4.18
CA VAL A 317 -14.17 -31.10 -5.20
C VAL A 317 -13.00 -31.90 -4.61
N SER A 318 -12.90 -32.04 -3.30
CA SER A 318 -11.99 -32.99 -2.65
C SER A 318 -12.72 -34.26 -2.26
N LEU A 319 -12.22 -35.38 -2.69
CA LEU A 319 -12.74 -36.73 -2.36
C LEU A 319 -12.17 -37.20 -1.02
#